data_c4c561a87578cc20d82be8de82be3e17
#
_entry.id   c4c561a87578cc20d82be8de82be3e17
#
_cell.length_a   1.000
_cell.length_b   1.000
_cell.length_c   1.000
_cell.angle_alpha   90.00
_cell.angle_beta   90.00
_cell.angle_gamma   90.00
#
_symmetry.space_group_name_H-M   'P 1'
#
loop_
_entity.id
_entity.type
_entity.pdbx_description
1 polymer ?
#
loop_
_entity_poly.entity_id
_entity_poly.type
_entity_poly.pdbx_seq_one_letter_code
_entity_poly.pdbx_strand_id
1 'polypeptide(L)'
;MATSLTRDRTRVMPFAAEVGALGVVFGDIGTSPLYTLKQGVLAVGGTNFMGEDVLGLLSLITWSIILSVTVKYVMLVLRADNDGEGGILALVTLLDLHRSALGIRWYLLAAGLIGSAMLIGDGVLTPAISVLSAIEGLQVISPELEHWVVILTVLVLLAIFLSQRLGTERIASFFGPIMLLWFTALAAMGIYGIVQAPQVLAGLDPRHGVMLMLNHPGLAGVILGACFLAVTGGEALYADLGHFGRKVIARAWLFVAMPALLLNYYGQGAILLVDPNAVRNPFYDLSPDLFDVPLLFLATAATVIASQSIITGVFSLAKQAIELGYLPPMRIRYTSEHNEQHIYVGRLNWLLMIACIAVVIGFGASEKLASAYGIAVAFAMVTTSVLFIAQVRRSWGWPAPAVWLMAVLMLTVDFSFASANLTKLEEGGWLPLTIAGIIILVMVSWRRGLEAVVAQQVRFTEPLDAFMGRKDRSSDVDSPRTAIFLSRAGAMTPVALSRMAELLKVRFEKAIIVSVWIAARPRVSVEDRVRVTTLNENFVRVDLRFGYMQQIDVPSVLGPALSARGIDPDAAVYVIGHERIIPPDEVLRVRDIVAHVFAFLARNAERSVDRFGLPRARTVEIGYPVKM
;
A
#
# COMPACT_ATOMS: atom_id res chain seq x y z
N MET A 1 3.62 15.64 -34.19
CA MET A 1 5.02 15.22 -34.18
C MET A 1 5.44 15.08 -32.73
N ALA A 2 5.30 13.87 -32.18
CA ALA A 2 5.64 13.55 -30.79
C ALA A 2 7.06 12.99 -30.78
N THR A 3 8.02 13.80 -30.35
CA THR A 3 9.39 13.37 -30.09
C THR A 3 9.39 12.58 -28.78
N SER A 4 9.61 11.29 -28.92
CA SER A 4 9.93 10.36 -27.82
C SER A 4 11.25 10.78 -27.18
N LEU A 5 11.19 11.45 -26.03
CA LEU A 5 12.33 11.56 -25.14
C LEU A 5 12.58 10.16 -24.54
N THR A 6 13.49 9.44 -25.16
CA THR A 6 14.10 8.23 -24.60
C THR A 6 14.68 8.57 -23.22
N ARG A 7 14.07 8.01 -22.18
CA ARG A 7 14.64 7.93 -20.82
C ARG A 7 16.04 7.30 -20.97
N ASP A 8 17.05 8.08 -20.74
CA ASP A 8 18.42 7.58 -20.53
C ASP A 8 18.43 6.77 -19.23
N ARG A 9 18.09 5.49 -19.35
CA ARG A 9 18.29 4.52 -18.29
C ARG A 9 19.78 4.29 -18.23
N THR A 10 20.48 4.95 -17.31
CA THR A 10 21.81 4.51 -16.89
C THR A 10 21.78 2.99 -16.82
N ARG A 11 22.65 2.36 -17.61
CA ARG A 11 22.83 0.89 -17.64
C ARG A 11 23.34 0.43 -16.27
N VAL A 12 22.41 0.29 -15.31
CA VAL A 12 22.69 -0.47 -14.09
C VAL A 12 23.02 -1.89 -14.55
N MET A 13 24.14 -2.45 -14.09
CA MET A 13 24.44 -3.86 -14.36
C MET A 13 23.21 -4.70 -13.98
N PRO A 14 22.75 -5.64 -14.84
CA PRO A 14 21.51 -6.37 -14.60
C PRO A 14 21.45 -6.99 -13.20
N PHE A 15 22.55 -7.50 -12.68
CA PHE A 15 22.64 -8.09 -11.34
C PHE A 15 22.39 -7.09 -10.19
N ALA A 16 22.81 -5.85 -10.32
CA ALA A 16 22.59 -4.84 -9.26
C ALA A 16 21.09 -4.49 -9.10
N ALA A 17 20.32 -4.52 -10.19
CA ALA A 17 18.87 -4.30 -10.12
C ALA A 17 18.15 -5.48 -9.44
N GLU A 18 18.60 -6.71 -9.70
CA GLU A 18 18.06 -7.92 -9.07
C GLU A 18 18.38 -7.96 -7.58
N VAL A 19 19.61 -7.59 -7.19
CA VAL A 19 19.98 -7.44 -5.77
C VAL A 19 19.13 -6.37 -5.08
N GLY A 20 18.87 -5.23 -5.74
CA GLY A 20 17.96 -4.22 -5.22
C GLY A 20 16.53 -4.75 -5.02
N ALA A 21 16.03 -5.54 -5.98
CA ALA A 21 14.72 -6.19 -5.86
C ALA A 21 14.64 -7.18 -4.69
N LEU A 22 15.73 -7.93 -4.41
CA LEU A 22 15.76 -8.82 -3.24
C LEU A 22 15.53 -8.04 -1.94
N GLY A 23 16.09 -6.84 -1.83
CA GLY A 23 15.96 -6.01 -0.64
C GLY A 23 14.56 -5.45 -0.40
N VAL A 24 13.86 -5.06 -1.45
CA VAL A 24 12.57 -4.35 -1.32
C VAL A 24 11.40 -5.30 -1.54
N VAL A 25 11.43 -6.10 -2.61
CA VAL A 25 10.27 -6.90 -3.04
C VAL A 25 10.13 -8.20 -2.26
N PHE A 26 11.26 -8.83 -1.92
CA PHE A 26 11.27 -10.18 -1.34
C PHE A 26 11.58 -10.21 0.16
N GLY A 27 11.56 -9.05 0.84
CA GLY A 27 11.79 -8.97 2.28
C GLY A 27 10.78 -9.78 3.07
N ASP A 28 9.50 -9.57 2.82
CA ASP A 28 8.40 -10.18 3.56
C ASP A 28 8.34 -11.70 3.34
N ILE A 29 8.25 -12.14 2.08
CA ILE A 29 8.23 -13.57 1.78
C ILE A 29 9.53 -14.28 2.22
N GLY A 30 10.66 -13.55 2.25
CA GLY A 30 11.95 -14.04 2.71
C GLY A 30 12.02 -14.33 4.21
N THR A 31 11.13 -13.75 5.02
CA THR A 31 11.07 -13.96 6.46
C THR A 31 10.05 -15.02 6.88
N SER A 32 9.21 -15.50 5.96
CA SER A 32 8.23 -16.57 6.22
C SER A 32 8.82 -17.87 6.78
N PRO A 33 10.07 -18.31 6.44
CA PRO A 33 10.69 -19.49 7.03
C PRO A 33 10.85 -19.45 8.56
N LEU A 34 10.88 -18.27 9.17
CA LEU A 34 11.03 -18.10 10.61
C LEU A 34 9.84 -18.70 11.40
N TYR A 35 8.66 -18.80 10.79
CA TYR A 35 7.45 -19.20 11.50
C TYR A 35 6.59 -20.24 10.77
N THR A 36 6.67 -20.37 9.45
CA THR A 36 5.71 -21.18 8.67
C THR A 36 5.74 -22.66 9.02
N LEU A 37 6.90 -23.30 8.97
CA LEU A 37 6.99 -24.75 9.22
C LEU A 37 6.65 -25.09 10.67
N LYS A 38 7.09 -24.28 11.63
CA LYS A 38 6.68 -24.37 13.03
C LYS A 38 5.15 -24.40 13.16
N GLN A 39 4.45 -23.46 12.53
CA GLN A 39 2.99 -23.41 12.51
C GLN A 39 2.36 -24.65 11.87
N GLY A 40 2.98 -25.15 10.79
CA GLY A 40 2.54 -26.36 10.11
C GLY A 40 2.58 -27.60 11.01
N VAL A 41 3.69 -27.79 11.71
CA VAL A 41 3.85 -28.94 12.62
C VAL A 41 2.93 -28.83 13.84
N LEU A 42 2.77 -27.63 14.41
CA LEU A 42 1.81 -27.38 15.49
C LEU A 42 0.37 -27.69 15.05
N ALA A 43 0.01 -27.40 13.79
CA ALA A 43 -1.30 -27.68 13.24
C ALA A 43 -1.60 -29.16 13.06
N VAL A 44 -0.58 -30.01 12.87
CA VAL A 44 -0.75 -31.48 12.72
C VAL A 44 -0.81 -32.21 14.07
N GLY A 45 -0.24 -31.64 15.13
CA GLY A 45 -0.27 -32.28 16.46
C GLY A 45 0.95 -31.99 17.34
N GLY A 46 1.75 -31.00 16.95
CA GLY A 46 2.92 -30.53 17.71
C GLY A 46 4.00 -31.61 17.78
N THR A 47 4.36 -32.06 18.99
CA THR A 47 5.41 -33.06 19.20
C THR A 47 5.03 -34.50 18.80
N ASN A 48 3.76 -34.76 18.47
CA ASN A 48 3.25 -36.08 18.10
C ASN A 48 3.14 -36.29 16.57
N PHE A 49 3.82 -35.48 15.77
CA PHE A 49 3.81 -35.63 14.32
C PHE A 49 4.54 -36.90 13.86
N MET A 50 4.15 -37.40 12.69
CA MET A 50 4.84 -38.48 11.98
C MET A 50 5.77 -37.91 10.90
N GLY A 51 6.79 -38.68 10.49
CA GLY A 51 7.67 -38.26 9.39
C GLY A 51 6.91 -37.99 8.07
N GLU A 52 5.83 -38.74 7.82
CA GLU A 52 4.94 -38.53 6.65
C GLU A 52 4.22 -37.18 6.72
N ASP A 53 3.88 -36.69 7.91
CA ASP A 53 3.24 -35.38 8.08
C ASP A 53 4.20 -34.25 7.69
N VAL A 54 5.49 -34.38 8.01
CA VAL A 54 6.51 -33.41 7.61
C VAL A 54 6.63 -33.38 6.08
N LEU A 55 6.67 -34.54 5.42
CA LEU A 55 6.69 -34.62 3.96
C LEU A 55 5.45 -33.99 3.33
N GLY A 56 4.28 -34.23 3.93
CA GLY A 56 3.00 -33.63 3.52
C GLY A 56 3.00 -32.11 3.64
N LEU A 57 3.49 -31.56 4.76
CA LEU A 57 3.62 -30.12 4.99
C LEU A 57 4.56 -29.48 3.97
N LEU A 58 5.74 -30.07 3.72
CA LEU A 58 6.69 -29.59 2.73
C LEU A 58 6.10 -29.61 1.31
N SER A 59 5.35 -30.66 1.00
CA SER A 59 4.64 -30.75 -0.27
C SER A 59 3.61 -29.63 -0.43
N LEU A 60 2.77 -29.38 0.57
CA LEU A 60 1.79 -28.29 0.55
C LEU A 60 2.45 -26.92 0.44
N ILE A 61 3.53 -26.66 1.20
CA ILE A 61 4.31 -25.41 1.12
C ILE A 61 4.88 -25.22 -0.29
N THR A 62 5.53 -26.26 -0.85
CA THR A 62 6.16 -26.21 -2.18
C THR A 62 5.15 -25.85 -3.27
N TRP A 63 4.04 -26.58 -3.31
CA TRP A 63 3.02 -26.36 -4.32
C TRP A 63 2.24 -25.06 -4.10
N SER A 64 2.09 -24.60 -2.86
CA SER A 64 1.53 -23.29 -2.56
C SER A 64 2.41 -22.17 -3.12
N ILE A 65 3.74 -22.21 -2.93
CA ILE A 65 4.70 -21.25 -3.49
C ILE A 65 4.67 -21.28 -5.02
N ILE A 66 4.67 -22.48 -5.62
CA ILE A 66 4.64 -22.62 -7.08
C ILE A 66 3.33 -22.05 -7.65
N LEU A 67 2.18 -22.44 -7.14
CA LEU A 67 0.87 -22.06 -7.71
C LEU A 67 0.54 -20.59 -7.42
N SER A 68 0.72 -20.14 -6.17
CA SER A 68 0.28 -18.80 -5.77
C SER A 68 1.32 -17.73 -6.13
N VAL A 69 2.61 -17.96 -5.92
CA VAL A 69 3.60 -16.92 -6.18
C VAL A 69 4.12 -17.02 -7.61
N THR A 70 4.64 -18.20 -8.02
CA THR A 70 5.27 -18.33 -9.33
C THR A 70 4.25 -18.24 -10.46
N VAL A 71 3.23 -19.08 -10.46
CA VAL A 71 2.25 -19.13 -11.58
C VAL A 71 1.34 -17.90 -11.53
N LYS A 72 0.69 -17.65 -10.39
CA LYS A 72 -0.29 -16.57 -10.28
C LYS A 72 0.38 -15.19 -10.37
N TYR A 73 1.30 -14.85 -9.46
CA TYR A 73 1.87 -13.49 -9.45
C TYR A 73 2.93 -13.30 -10.53
N VAL A 74 3.99 -14.10 -10.57
CA VAL A 74 5.14 -13.85 -11.44
C VAL A 74 4.81 -14.07 -12.92
N MET A 75 4.08 -15.15 -13.26
CA MET A 75 3.77 -15.45 -14.67
C MET A 75 2.56 -14.67 -15.19
N LEU A 76 1.54 -14.43 -14.37
CA LEU A 76 0.27 -13.86 -14.80
C LEU A 76 0.08 -12.42 -14.33
N VAL A 77 -0.06 -12.17 -13.03
CA VAL A 77 -0.49 -10.87 -12.47
C VAL A 77 0.50 -9.74 -12.77
N LEU A 78 1.82 -9.99 -12.72
CA LEU A 78 2.84 -9.00 -13.07
C LEU A 78 2.78 -8.48 -14.52
N ARG A 79 1.90 -9.06 -15.37
CA ARG A 79 1.65 -8.55 -16.74
C ARG A 79 0.61 -7.44 -16.79
N ALA A 80 -0.16 -7.27 -15.72
CA ALA A 80 -1.20 -6.25 -15.64
C ALA A 80 -0.65 -5.02 -14.94
N ASP A 81 0.11 -4.22 -15.66
CA ASP A 81 0.63 -2.94 -15.19
C ASP A 81 -0.18 -1.76 -15.72
N ASN A 82 -0.24 -0.68 -14.94
CA ASN A 82 -0.82 0.59 -15.30
C ASN A 82 0.30 1.63 -15.39
N ASP A 83 0.80 1.89 -16.61
CA ASP A 83 1.96 2.76 -16.86
C ASP A 83 3.20 2.41 -16.01
N GLY A 84 3.40 1.11 -15.79
CA GLY A 84 4.47 0.55 -14.96
C GLY A 84 4.10 0.38 -13.49
N GLU A 85 3.01 0.92 -12.99
CA GLU A 85 2.55 0.71 -11.61
C GLU A 85 1.71 -0.55 -11.48
N GLY A 86 1.84 -1.23 -10.32
CA GLY A 86 1.08 -2.42 -9.97
C GLY A 86 0.23 -2.23 -8.71
N GLY A 87 -0.29 -3.34 -8.21
CA GLY A 87 -1.11 -3.38 -6.99
C GLY A 87 -2.62 -3.34 -7.25
N ILE A 88 -3.40 -3.52 -6.19
CA ILE A 88 -4.86 -3.66 -6.26
C ILE A 88 -5.53 -2.40 -6.84
N LEU A 89 -5.08 -1.20 -6.44
CA LEU A 89 -5.65 0.06 -6.94
C LEU A 89 -5.26 0.32 -8.40
N ALA A 90 -4.11 -0.17 -8.87
CA ALA A 90 -3.78 -0.15 -10.30
C ALA A 90 -4.77 -0.97 -11.11
N LEU A 91 -5.19 -2.16 -10.64
CA LEU A 91 -6.25 -2.95 -11.28
C LEU A 91 -7.61 -2.22 -11.28
N VAL A 92 -7.96 -1.54 -10.19
CA VAL A 92 -9.18 -0.71 -10.12
C VAL A 92 -9.14 0.39 -11.18
N THR A 93 -7.98 0.99 -11.40
CA THR A 93 -7.78 2.05 -12.41
C THR A 93 -7.82 1.48 -13.83
N LEU A 94 -7.15 0.36 -14.11
CA LEU A 94 -7.16 -0.33 -15.41
C LEU A 94 -8.58 -0.74 -15.83
N LEU A 95 -9.42 -1.13 -14.88
CA LEU A 95 -10.82 -1.47 -15.10
C LEU A 95 -11.74 -0.24 -15.21
N ASP A 96 -11.21 0.97 -15.01
CA ASP A 96 -11.96 2.25 -15.03
C ASP A 96 -13.16 2.26 -14.06
N LEU A 97 -12.98 1.60 -12.89
CA LEU A 97 -14.06 1.45 -11.91
C LEU A 97 -14.32 2.73 -11.12
N HIS A 98 -13.36 3.65 -11.08
CA HIS A 98 -13.43 4.89 -10.32
C HIS A 98 -14.37 5.93 -10.93
N ARG A 99 -14.69 5.83 -12.25
CA ARG A 99 -15.52 6.82 -12.98
C ARG A 99 -17.01 6.50 -12.98
N SER A 100 -17.38 5.22 -13.01
CA SER A 100 -18.80 4.83 -12.96
C SER A 100 -18.96 3.39 -12.49
N ALA A 101 -19.46 3.20 -11.27
CA ALA A 101 -19.70 1.88 -10.70
C ALA A 101 -21.21 1.59 -10.67
N LEU A 102 -21.76 1.04 -11.76
CA LEU A 102 -23.13 0.54 -11.82
C LEU A 102 -23.10 -0.98 -12.12
N GLY A 103 -23.98 -1.72 -11.50
CA GLY A 103 -24.08 -3.18 -11.69
C GLY A 103 -22.82 -3.92 -11.23
N ILE A 104 -22.29 -4.81 -12.06
CA ILE A 104 -21.12 -5.65 -11.75
C ILE A 104 -19.87 -4.83 -11.41
N ARG A 105 -19.74 -3.63 -11.96
CA ARG A 105 -18.62 -2.72 -11.65
C ARG A 105 -18.57 -2.30 -10.19
N TRP A 106 -19.72 -2.17 -9.55
CA TRP A 106 -19.77 -1.86 -8.13
C TRP A 106 -19.18 -2.99 -7.27
N TYR A 107 -19.47 -4.26 -7.59
CA TYR A 107 -18.89 -5.41 -6.89
C TYR A 107 -17.37 -5.50 -7.08
N LEU A 108 -16.88 -5.22 -8.29
CA LEU A 108 -15.44 -5.17 -8.56
C LEU A 108 -14.76 -4.01 -7.81
N LEU A 109 -15.40 -2.84 -7.75
CA LEU A 109 -14.90 -1.72 -6.97
C LEU A 109 -14.86 -2.07 -5.48
N ALA A 110 -15.95 -2.66 -4.95
CA ALA A 110 -16.00 -3.09 -3.56
C ALA A 110 -14.88 -4.12 -3.25
N ALA A 111 -14.65 -5.09 -4.14
CA ALA A 111 -13.53 -6.03 -4.01
C ALA A 111 -12.18 -5.27 -3.96
N GLY A 112 -11.95 -4.30 -4.84
CA GLY A 112 -10.74 -3.48 -4.83
C GLY A 112 -10.53 -2.70 -3.54
N LEU A 113 -11.59 -2.12 -2.97
CA LEU A 113 -11.53 -1.41 -1.70
C LEU A 113 -11.27 -2.36 -0.52
N ILE A 114 -11.91 -3.55 -0.52
CA ILE A 114 -11.69 -4.59 0.50
C ILE A 114 -10.22 -5.04 0.45
N GLY A 115 -9.71 -5.40 -0.73
CA GLY A 115 -8.33 -5.83 -0.87
C GLY A 115 -7.32 -4.76 -0.48
N SER A 116 -7.57 -3.49 -0.84
CA SER A 116 -6.73 -2.37 -0.43
C SER A 116 -6.74 -2.14 1.08
N ALA A 117 -7.91 -2.27 1.71
CA ALA A 117 -8.04 -2.14 3.16
C ALA A 117 -7.35 -3.29 3.90
N MET A 118 -7.45 -4.52 3.39
CA MET A 118 -6.72 -5.68 3.91
C MET A 118 -5.21 -5.49 3.82
N LEU A 119 -4.71 -4.99 2.68
CA LEU A 119 -3.28 -4.74 2.49
C LEU A 119 -2.74 -3.61 3.38
N ILE A 120 -3.53 -2.56 3.64
CA ILE A 120 -3.15 -1.53 4.63
C ILE A 120 -3.15 -2.12 6.04
N GLY A 121 -4.12 -3.00 6.38
CA GLY A 121 -4.18 -3.71 7.64
C GLY A 121 -3.01 -4.67 7.84
N ASP A 122 -2.57 -5.31 6.77
CA ASP A 122 -1.38 -6.15 6.72
C ASP A 122 -0.10 -5.39 7.11
N GLY A 123 -0.01 -4.11 6.74
CA GLY A 123 1.07 -3.22 7.18
C GLY A 123 1.18 -3.03 8.71
N VAL A 124 0.19 -3.46 9.48
CA VAL A 124 0.26 -3.52 10.96
C VAL A 124 0.77 -4.89 11.42
N LEU A 125 0.33 -5.97 10.77
CA LEU A 125 0.58 -7.34 11.22
C LEU A 125 1.95 -7.86 10.79
N THR A 126 2.36 -7.59 9.55
CA THR A 126 3.63 -8.07 9.00
C THR A 126 4.86 -7.60 9.77
N PRO A 127 5.04 -6.30 10.10
CA PRO A 127 6.16 -5.90 10.95
C PRO A 127 6.13 -6.53 12.34
N ALA A 128 4.93 -6.70 12.89
CA ALA A 128 4.75 -7.30 14.23
C ALA A 128 5.21 -8.76 14.26
N ILE A 129 4.70 -9.61 13.35
CA ILE A 129 5.03 -11.03 13.32
C ILE A 129 6.49 -11.28 12.91
N SER A 130 6.98 -10.55 11.90
CA SER A 130 8.34 -10.77 11.38
C SER A 130 9.41 -10.42 12.41
N VAL A 131 9.31 -9.24 13.05
CA VAL A 131 10.29 -8.85 14.08
C VAL A 131 10.18 -9.73 15.31
N LEU A 132 8.95 -10.06 15.75
CA LEU A 132 8.73 -10.90 16.92
C LEU A 132 9.33 -12.30 16.70
N SER A 133 9.07 -12.95 15.56
CA SER A 133 9.60 -14.28 15.25
C SER A 133 11.12 -14.31 15.11
N ALA A 134 11.74 -13.25 14.63
CA ALA A 134 13.20 -13.14 14.60
C ALA A 134 13.77 -13.02 16.02
N ILE A 135 13.19 -12.19 16.87
CA ILE A 135 13.65 -11.98 18.25
C ILE A 135 13.36 -13.21 19.14
N GLU A 136 12.35 -14.02 18.83
CA GLU A 136 12.09 -15.31 19.48
C GLU A 136 13.30 -16.29 19.40
N GLY A 137 14.22 -16.09 18.45
CA GLY A 137 15.50 -16.80 18.41
C GLY A 137 16.35 -16.64 19.68
N LEU A 138 16.13 -15.61 20.50
CA LEU A 138 16.77 -15.45 21.79
C LEU A 138 16.46 -16.62 22.75
N GLN A 139 15.27 -17.21 22.64
CA GLN A 139 14.87 -18.34 23.48
C GLN A 139 15.70 -19.60 23.22
N VAL A 140 16.21 -19.75 21.98
CA VAL A 140 17.09 -20.86 21.59
C VAL A 140 18.47 -20.66 22.19
N ILE A 141 18.99 -19.43 22.24
CA ILE A 141 20.30 -19.09 22.81
C ILE A 141 20.26 -19.25 24.34
N SER A 142 19.23 -18.70 24.99
CA SER A 142 19.01 -18.84 26.43
C SER A 142 17.53 -18.68 26.78
N PRO A 143 16.88 -19.70 27.41
CA PRO A 143 15.48 -19.63 27.85
C PRO A 143 15.20 -18.46 28.81
N GLU A 144 16.20 -18.02 29.58
CA GLU A 144 16.08 -16.87 30.49
C GLU A 144 15.79 -15.54 29.75
N LEU A 145 16.10 -15.44 28.47
CA LEU A 145 15.88 -14.26 27.68
C LEU A 145 14.46 -14.13 27.11
N GLU A 146 13.59 -15.10 27.35
CA GLU A 146 12.20 -15.08 26.85
C GLU A 146 11.44 -13.81 27.24
N HIS A 147 11.59 -13.35 28.49
CA HIS A 147 10.93 -12.12 28.96
C HIS A 147 11.36 -10.83 28.26
N TRP A 148 12.52 -10.84 27.58
CA TRP A 148 13.02 -9.70 26.81
C TRP A 148 12.47 -9.64 25.37
N VAL A 149 11.89 -10.73 24.87
CA VAL A 149 11.44 -10.84 23.47
C VAL A 149 10.48 -9.73 23.10
N VAL A 150 9.41 -9.52 23.86
CA VAL A 150 8.42 -8.46 23.59
C VAL A 150 9.04 -7.06 23.70
N ILE A 151 9.88 -6.84 24.72
CA ILE A 151 10.52 -5.53 24.95
C ILE A 151 11.44 -5.18 23.79
N LEU A 152 12.31 -6.10 23.39
CA LEU A 152 13.25 -5.89 22.27
C LEU A 152 12.51 -5.72 20.94
N THR A 153 11.44 -6.49 20.71
CA THR A 153 10.57 -6.35 19.55
C THR A 153 9.99 -4.92 19.46
N VAL A 154 9.45 -4.40 20.57
CA VAL A 154 8.92 -3.05 20.65
C VAL A 154 10.02 -2.01 20.37
N LEU A 155 11.22 -2.19 20.92
CA LEU A 155 12.34 -1.28 20.68
C LEU A 155 12.78 -1.27 19.20
N VAL A 156 12.86 -2.45 18.57
CA VAL A 156 13.18 -2.57 17.14
C VAL A 156 12.09 -1.90 16.29
N LEU A 157 10.80 -2.14 16.58
CA LEU A 157 9.69 -1.51 15.87
C LEU A 157 9.71 0.02 16.05
N LEU A 158 9.94 0.53 17.26
CA LEU A 158 10.12 1.97 17.48
C LEU A 158 11.24 2.53 16.61
N ALA A 159 12.40 1.86 16.55
CA ALA A 159 13.51 2.27 15.73
C ALA A 159 13.14 2.30 14.24
N ILE A 160 12.42 1.27 13.73
CA ILE A 160 11.93 1.18 12.36
C ILE A 160 11.04 2.39 12.04
N PHE A 161 9.99 2.63 12.83
CA PHE A 161 9.02 3.70 12.55
C PHE A 161 9.61 5.11 12.75
N LEU A 162 10.52 5.29 13.69
CA LEU A 162 11.21 6.57 13.89
C LEU A 162 12.20 6.89 12.77
N SER A 163 12.85 5.87 12.19
CA SER A 163 13.80 6.04 11.08
C SER A 163 13.11 6.40 9.76
N GLN A 164 11.82 6.09 9.57
CA GLN A 164 11.07 6.38 8.34
C GLN A 164 11.13 7.86 7.93
N ARG A 165 11.07 8.78 8.90
CA ARG A 165 11.08 10.22 8.64
C ARG A 165 12.42 10.76 8.13
N LEU A 166 13.52 10.01 8.33
CA LEU A 166 14.87 10.40 7.87
C LEU A 166 15.08 10.14 6.39
N GLY A 167 14.18 9.37 5.77
CA GLY A 167 14.29 8.90 4.40
C GLY A 167 15.05 7.58 4.33
N THR A 168 14.49 6.65 3.58
CA THR A 168 15.04 5.29 3.45
C THR A 168 16.11 5.17 2.35
N GLU A 169 16.30 6.19 1.52
CA GLU A 169 17.17 6.12 0.33
C GLU A 169 18.62 5.69 0.64
N ARG A 170 19.23 6.26 1.68
CA ARG A 170 20.61 5.90 2.08
C ARG A 170 20.69 4.51 2.70
N ILE A 171 19.68 4.10 3.43
CA ILE A 171 19.63 2.80 4.12
C ILE A 171 19.25 1.71 3.11
N ALA A 172 18.39 2.02 2.14
CA ALA A 172 17.94 1.09 1.10
C ALA A 172 19.08 0.53 0.24
N SER A 173 20.21 1.25 0.11
CA SER A 173 21.39 0.74 -0.60
C SER A 173 22.00 -0.52 0.07
N PHE A 174 21.78 -0.70 1.37
CA PHE A 174 22.24 -1.88 2.10
C PHE A 174 21.22 -3.02 2.11
N PHE A 175 19.94 -2.75 1.77
CA PHE A 175 18.88 -3.77 1.82
C PHE A 175 19.17 -4.94 0.88
N GLY A 176 19.55 -4.65 -0.36
CA GLY A 176 19.88 -5.67 -1.33
C GLY A 176 21.01 -6.62 -0.90
N PRO A 177 22.21 -6.10 -0.55
CA PRO A 177 23.32 -6.92 -0.05
C PRO A 177 22.96 -7.74 1.20
N ILE A 178 22.26 -7.15 2.18
CA ILE A 178 21.86 -7.88 3.39
C ILE A 178 20.87 -8.99 3.04
N MET A 179 19.87 -8.74 2.19
CA MET A 179 18.91 -9.76 1.78
C MET A 179 19.54 -10.82 0.88
N LEU A 180 20.53 -10.49 0.06
CA LEU A 180 21.30 -11.50 -0.68
C LEU A 180 22.06 -12.42 0.29
N LEU A 181 22.70 -11.86 1.33
CA LEU A 181 23.34 -12.65 2.38
C LEU A 181 22.32 -13.52 3.12
N TRP A 182 21.13 -12.98 3.43
CA TRP A 182 20.03 -13.70 4.05
C TRP A 182 19.58 -14.90 3.22
N PHE A 183 19.25 -14.71 1.93
CA PHE A 183 18.86 -15.82 1.04
C PHE A 183 19.99 -16.84 0.86
N THR A 184 21.24 -16.40 0.86
CA THR A 184 22.40 -17.31 0.81
C THR A 184 22.50 -18.13 2.09
N ALA A 185 22.29 -17.52 3.27
CA ALA A 185 22.26 -18.23 4.55
C ALA A 185 21.10 -19.25 4.60
N LEU A 186 19.89 -18.85 4.15
CA LEU A 186 18.75 -19.76 4.04
C LEU A 186 19.08 -20.99 3.18
N ALA A 187 19.68 -20.78 2.01
CA ALA A 187 20.05 -21.86 1.11
C ALA A 187 21.13 -22.77 1.72
N ALA A 188 22.16 -22.19 2.34
CA ALA A 188 23.25 -22.94 2.96
C ALA A 188 22.75 -23.81 4.12
N MET A 189 21.94 -23.23 5.02
CA MET A 189 21.30 -23.98 6.11
C MET A 189 20.39 -25.09 5.57
N GLY A 190 19.62 -24.77 4.53
CA GLY A 190 18.75 -25.74 3.87
C GLY A 190 19.52 -26.94 3.30
N ILE A 191 20.61 -26.68 2.58
CA ILE A 191 21.47 -27.75 2.08
C ILE A 191 22.09 -28.56 3.21
N TYR A 192 22.55 -27.90 4.29
CA TYR A 192 23.10 -28.56 5.46
C TYR A 192 22.10 -29.55 6.09
N GLY A 193 20.83 -29.16 6.27
CA GLY A 193 19.79 -30.05 6.79
C GLY A 193 19.46 -31.20 5.82
N ILE A 194 19.29 -30.90 4.52
CA ILE A 194 18.96 -31.92 3.50
C ILE A 194 20.04 -33.01 3.43
N VAL A 195 21.32 -32.66 3.58
CA VAL A 195 22.41 -33.66 3.58
C VAL A 195 22.29 -34.62 4.76
N GLN A 196 21.75 -34.19 5.90
CA GLN A 196 21.54 -35.07 7.08
C GLN A 196 20.38 -36.05 6.90
N ALA A 197 19.33 -35.64 6.17
CA ALA A 197 18.15 -36.48 5.92
C ALA A 197 17.65 -36.32 4.48
N PRO A 198 18.34 -36.86 3.46
CA PRO A 198 17.98 -36.66 2.04
C PRO A 198 16.61 -37.15 1.65
N GLN A 199 16.01 -38.08 2.43
CA GLN A 199 14.66 -38.60 2.26
C GLN A 199 13.59 -37.49 2.32
N VAL A 200 13.91 -36.33 2.92
CA VAL A 200 13.01 -35.16 2.99
C VAL A 200 12.60 -34.68 1.59
N LEU A 201 13.44 -34.91 0.56
CA LEU A 201 13.16 -34.52 -0.82
C LEU A 201 11.94 -35.27 -1.41
N ALA A 202 11.48 -36.38 -0.81
CA ALA A 202 10.22 -37.01 -1.20
C ALA A 202 9.02 -36.06 -1.08
N GLY A 203 9.08 -35.05 -0.20
CA GLY A 203 8.06 -33.99 -0.10
C GLY A 203 7.87 -33.15 -1.36
N LEU A 204 8.71 -33.25 -2.40
CA LEU A 204 8.47 -32.64 -3.72
C LEU A 204 7.27 -33.27 -4.45
N ASP A 205 6.96 -34.53 -4.16
CA ASP A 205 5.79 -35.21 -4.75
C ASP A 205 4.50 -34.62 -4.15
N PRO A 206 3.57 -34.06 -4.98
CA PRO A 206 2.31 -33.50 -4.51
C PRO A 206 1.40 -34.52 -3.79
N ARG A 207 1.65 -35.83 -3.99
CA ARG A 207 0.90 -36.89 -3.34
C ARG A 207 0.99 -36.81 -1.82
N HIS A 208 2.15 -36.47 -1.25
CA HIS A 208 2.32 -36.33 0.19
C HIS A 208 1.41 -35.25 0.77
N GLY A 209 1.28 -34.11 0.08
CA GLY A 209 0.37 -33.04 0.52
C GLY A 209 -1.10 -33.48 0.49
N VAL A 210 -1.51 -34.19 -0.58
CA VAL A 210 -2.87 -34.74 -0.70
C VAL A 210 -3.12 -35.79 0.38
N MET A 211 -2.18 -36.71 0.63
CA MET A 211 -2.31 -37.73 1.67
C MET A 211 -2.42 -37.12 3.06
N LEU A 212 -1.63 -36.10 3.37
CA LEU A 212 -1.73 -35.37 4.65
C LEU A 212 -3.15 -34.82 4.86
N MET A 213 -3.73 -34.19 3.83
CA MET A 213 -5.09 -33.64 3.91
C MET A 213 -6.15 -34.72 4.08
N LEU A 214 -5.96 -35.88 3.45
CA LEU A 214 -6.88 -37.04 3.55
C LEU A 214 -6.74 -37.76 4.90
N ASN A 215 -5.54 -37.85 5.46
CA ASN A 215 -5.28 -38.50 6.74
C ASN A 215 -5.79 -37.66 7.93
N HIS A 216 -5.81 -36.33 7.78
CA HIS A 216 -6.24 -35.38 8.82
C HIS A 216 -7.42 -34.48 8.36
N PRO A 217 -8.57 -35.04 7.96
CA PRO A 217 -9.65 -34.25 7.37
C PRO A 217 -10.22 -33.17 8.32
N GLY A 218 -10.23 -33.44 9.62
CA GLY A 218 -10.66 -32.48 10.65
C GLY A 218 -9.68 -31.31 10.88
N LEU A 219 -8.41 -31.48 10.52
CA LEU A 219 -7.35 -30.48 10.68
C LEU A 219 -6.94 -29.85 9.34
N ALA A 220 -7.49 -30.32 8.22
CA ALA A 220 -7.10 -29.93 6.88
C ALA A 220 -7.13 -28.39 6.68
N GLY A 221 -8.15 -27.70 7.20
CA GLY A 221 -8.23 -26.24 7.16
C GLY A 221 -7.11 -25.57 7.96
N VAL A 222 -6.81 -26.05 9.17
CA VAL A 222 -5.77 -25.47 10.02
C VAL A 222 -4.37 -25.68 9.39
N ILE A 223 -4.13 -26.89 8.85
CA ILE A 223 -2.89 -27.26 8.16
C ILE A 223 -2.69 -26.37 6.91
N LEU A 224 -3.72 -26.24 6.09
CA LEU A 224 -3.65 -25.43 4.87
C LEU A 224 -3.44 -23.94 5.22
N GLY A 225 -4.11 -23.44 6.27
CA GLY A 225 -3.92 -22.08 6.76
C GLY A 225 -2.53 -21.84 7.38
N ALA A 226 -1.86 -22.87 7.89
CA ALA A 226 -0.46 -22.76 8.33
C ALA A 226 0.50 -22.76 7.13
N CYS A 227 0.31 -23.67 6.16
CA CYS A 227 1.12 -23.71 4.94
C CYS A 227 0.96 -22.43 4.09
N PHE A 228 -0.20 -21.77 4.18
CA PHE A 228 -0.46 -20.49 3.49
C PHE A 228 0.54 -19.40 3.89
N LEU A 229 1.07 -19.43 5.12
CA LEU A 229 2.05 -18.45 5.59
C LEU A 229 3.31 -18.40 4.72
N ALA A 230 3.64 -19.48 4.01
CA ALA A 230 4.78 -19.54 3.08
C ALA A 230 4.60 -18.66 1.82
N VAL A 231 3.37 -18.27 1.49
CA VAL A 231 3.06 -17.46 0.29
C VAL A 231 2.72 -16.01 0.63
N THR A 232 2.69 -15.65 1.91
CA THR A 232 2.52 -14.27 2.35
C THR A 232 3.65 -13.40 1.85
N GLY A 233 3.36 -12.15 1.48
CA GLY A 233 4.31 -11.26 0.78
C GLY A 233 4.36 -11.48 -0.74
N GLY A 234 3.62 -12.47 -1.28
CA GLY A 234 3.49 -12.65 -2.73
C GLY A 234 2.79 -11.49 -3.43
N GLU A 235 1.86 -10.82 -2.76
CA GLU A 235 1.17 -9.62 -3.23
C GLU A 235 2.10 -8.40 -3.31
N ALA A 236 3.13 -8.32 -2.48
CA ALA A 236 4.12 -7.26 -2.51
C ALA A 236 4.88 -7.23 -3.85
N LEU A 237 5.09 -8.40 -4.48
CA LEU A 237 5.70 -8.50 -5.81
C LEU A 237 4.95 -7.64 -6.84
N TYR A 238 3.62 -7.63 -6.73
CA TYR A 238 2.80 -6.87 -7.64
C TYR A 238 2.69 -5.39 -7.23
N ALA A 239 2.65 -5.10 -5.96
CA ALA A 239 2.64 -3.72 -5.45
C ALA A 239 3.92 -2.96 -5.84
N ASP A 240 5.07 -3.63 -5.77
CA ASP A 240 6.40 -3.05 -6.06
C ASP A 240 6.81 -3.13 -7.55
N LEU A 241 5.88 -3.52 -8.43
CA LEU A 241 6.14 -3.64 -9.87
C LEU A 241 6.76 -2.37 -10.46
N GLY A 242 6.29 -1.21 -10.02
CA GLY A 242 6.76 0.09 -10.50
C GLY A 242 8.21 0.41 -10.16
N HIS A 243 8.75 -0.17 -9.08
CA HIS A 243 10.13 0.07 -8.64
C HIS A 243 11.17 -0.62 -9.52
N PHE A 244 10.94 -1.88 -9.87
CA PHE A 244 11.96 -2.74 -10.49
C PHE A 244 11.58 -3.27 -11.88
N GLY A 245 10.28 -3.30 -12.16
CA GLY A 245 9.75 -3.86 -13.40
C GLY A 245 9.73 -5.40 -13.39
N ARG A 246 8.81 -5.95 -14.18
CA ARG A 246 8.48 -7.38 -14.22
C ARG A 246 9.67 -8.32 -14.42
N LYS A 247 10.60 -7.98 -15.36
CA LYS A 247 11.70 -8.89 -15.71
C LYS A 247 12.71 -9.07 -14.57
N VAL A 248 12.99 -7.99 -13.82
CA VAL A 248 13.91 -8.01 -12.69
C VAL A 248 13.31 -8.82 -11.55
N ILE A 249 12.05 -8.54 -11.20
CA ILE A 249 11.32 -9.27 -10.15
C ILE A 249 11.25 -10.76 -10.49
N ALA A 250 10.86 -11.12 -11.72
CA ALA A 250 10.74 -12.52 -12.12
C ALA A 250 12.08 -13.27 -12.05
N ARG A 251 13.21 -12.66 -12.44
CA ARG A 251 14.53 -13.28 -12.37
C ARG A 251 15.00 -13.43 -10.93
N ALA A 252 14.87 -12.39 -10.10
CA ALA A 252 15.24 -12.45 -8.70
C ALA A 252 14.44 -13.54 -7.95
N TRP A 253 13.14 -13.70 -8.28
CA TRP A 253 12.30 -14.77 -7.74
C TRP A 253 12.79 -16.15 -8.17
N LEU A 254 12.89 -16.41 -9.48
CA LEU A 254 13.14 -17.75 -10.00
C LEU A 254 14.54 -18.27 -9.69
N PHE A 255 15.55 -17.39 -9.64
CA PHE A 255 16.95 -17.81 -9.51
C PHE A 255 17.53 -17.62 -8.11
N VAL A 256 16.91 -16.82 -7.23
CA VAL A 256 17.44 -16.56 -5.90
C VAL A 256 16.40 -16.85 -4.81
N ALA A 257 15.28 -16.10 -4.77
CA ALA A 257 14.38 -16.16 -3.63
C ALA A 257 13.66 -17.52 -3.51
N MET A 258 13.00 -17.99 -4.57
CA MET A 258 12.28 -19.26 -4.54
C MET A 258 13.19 -20.46 -4.23
N PRO A 259 14.35 -20.64 -4.90
CA PRO A 259 15.24 -21.75 -4.56
C PRO A 259 15.75 -21.72 -3.12
N ALA A 260 16.14 -20.54 -2.62
CA ALA A 260 16.61 -20.38 -1.24
C ALA A 260 15.52 -20.71 -0.21
N LEU A 261 14.30 -20.26 -0.45
CA LEU A 261 13.15 -20.56 0.41
C LEU A 261 12.86 -22.06 0.44
N LEU A 262 12.76 -22.70 -0.72
CA LEU A 262 12.48 -24.14 -0.79
C LEU A 262 13.58 -24.93 -0.10
N LEU A 263 14.85 -24.65 -0.39
CA LEU A 263 15.98 -25.32 0.28
C LEU A 263 15.88 -25.18 1.80
N ASN A 264 15.55 -23.98 2.30
CA ASN A 264 15.43 -23.77 3.74
C ASN A 264 14.26 -24.55 4.37
N TYR A 265 13.08 -24.56 3.74
CA TYR A 265 11.94 -25.35 4.21
C TYR A 265 12.27 -26.85 4.25
N TYR A 266 12.96 -27.37 3.22
CA TYR A 266 13.40 -28.76 3.20
C TYR A 266 14.47 -29.05 4.25
N GLY A 267 15.38 -28.10 4.53
CA GLY A 267 16.33 -28.22 5.63
C GLY A 267 15.66 -28.29 6.98
N GLN A 268 14.69 -27.41 7.24
CA GLN A 268 13.89 -27.45 8.46
C GLN A 268 13.09 -28.77 8.59
N GLY A 269 12.52 -29.26 7.49
CA GLY A 269 11.86 -30.58 7.49
C GLY A 269 12.83 -31.71 7.75
N ALA A 270 14.06 -31.63 7.23
CA ALA A 270 15.08 -32.63 7.47
C ALA A 270 15.48 -32.74 8.94
N ILE A 271 15.69 -31.59 9.62
CA ILE A 271 16.01 -31.62 11.06
C ILE A 271 14.86 -32.19 11.90
N LEU A 272 13.60 -31.91 11.53
CA LEU A 272 12.42 -32.49 12.20
C LEU A 272 12.33 -34.02 12.02
N LEU A 273 12.83 -34.57 10.92
CA LEU A 273 12.89 -36.03 10.71
C LEU A 273 14.00 -36.68 11.57
N VAL A 274 15.04 -35.92 11.94
CA VAL A 274 16.17 -36.41 12.74
C VAL A 274 15.92 -36.19 14.23
N ASP A 275 15.47 -35.01 14.60
CA ASP A 275 15.15 -34.63 16.00
C ASP A 275 13.74 -34.03 16.09
N PRO A 276 12.76 -34.79 16.58
CA PRO A 276 11.41 -34.31 16.81
C PRO A 276 11.29 -33.15 17.80
N ASN A 277 12.29 -32.94 18.68
CA ASN A 277 12.25 -31.84 19.67
C ASN A 277 12.51 -30.47 19.00
N ALA A 278 13.08 -30.44 17.79
CA ALA A 278 13.26 -29.24 16.98
C ALA A 278 11.95 -28.52 16.60
N VAL A 279 10.78 -29.08 16.96
CA VAL A 279 9.45 -28.43 16.80
C VAL A 279 9.38 -27.06 17.48
N ARG A 280 10.12 -26.83 18.54
CA ARG A 280 10.10 -25.55 19.27
C ARG A 280 10.50 -24.39 18.37
N ASN A 281 11.58 -24.56 17.60
CA ASN A 281 12.02 -23.56 16.62
C ASN A 281 12.83 -24.18 15.48
N PRO A 282 12.16 -24.88 14.53
CA PRO A 282 12.84 -25.64 13.47
C PRO A 282 13.83 -24.80 12.65
N PHE A 283 13.59 -23.49 12.55
CA PHE A 283 14.45 -22.56 11.81
C PHE A 283 15.80 -22.37 12.51
N TYR A 284 15.81 -22.05 13.81
CA TYR A 284 17.08 -21.83 14.54
C TYR A 284 17.75 -23.15 14.90
N ASP A 285 16.99 -24.19 15.22
CA ASP A 285 17.54 -25.52 15.50
C ASP A 285 18.24 -26.16 14.27
N LEU A 286 17.97 -25.67 13.05
CA LEU A 286 18.68 -26.04 11.82
C LEU A 286 20.08 -25.46 11.79
N SER A 287 20.39 -24.41 12.55
CA SER A 287 21.69 -23.75 12.59
C SER A 287 22.65 -24.53 13.49
N PRO A 288 23.94 -24.68 13.11
CA PRO A 288 24.95 -25.10 14.08
C PRO A 288 25.11 -24.04 15.19
N ASP A 289 25.25 -24.44 16.46
CA ASP A 289 25.30 -23.57 17.66
C ASP A 289 26.23 -22.35 17.52
N LEU A 290 27.34 -22.51 16.79
CA LEU A 290 28.31 -21.44 16.54
C LEU A 290 27.71 -20.25 15.78
N PHE A 291 26.67 -20.50 14.96
CA PHE A 291 26.04 -19.51 14.10
C PHE A 291 24.74 -18.91 14.66
N ASP A 292 24.26 -19.36 15.82
CA ASP A 292 22.97 -18.89 16.39
C ASP A 292 22.95 -17.38 16.59
N VAL A 293 23.98 -16.81 17.19
CA VAL A 293 24.07 -15.37 17.43
C VAL A 293 24.20 -14.58 16.10
N PRO A 294 25.10 -14.90 15.18
CA PRO A 294 25.14 -14.29 13.86
C PRO A 294 23.83 -14.41 13.09
N LEU A 295 23.17 -15.57 13.15
CA LEU A 295 21.90 -15.83 12.49
C LEU A 295 20.77 -14.96 13.07
N LEU A 296 20.71 -14.80 14.40
CA LEU A 296 19.75 -13.92 15.07
C LEU A 296 19.89 -12.47 14.60
N PHE A 297 21.11 -11.94 14.52
CA PHE A 297 21.34 -10.60 14.00
C PHE A 297 20.96 -10.46 12.52
N LEU A 298 21.29 -11.46 11.70
CA LEU A 298 20.95 -11.47 10.29
C LEU A 298 19.44 -11.59 10.05
N ALA A 299 18.75 -12.46 10.82
CA ALA A 299 17.30 -12.58 10.79
C ALA A 299 16.61 -11.29 11.23
N THR A 300 17.10 -10.66 12.31
CA THR A 300 16.59 -9.36 12.76
C THR A 300 16.79 -8.28 11.69
N ALA A 301 17.96 -8.22 11.05
CA ALA A 301 18.21 -7.28 9.95
C ALA A 301 17.27 -7.55 8.76
N ALA A 302 17.06 -8.81 8.38
CA ALA A 302 16.13 -9.18 7.32
C ALA A 302 14.67 -8.77 7.64
N THR A 303 14.22 -8.97 8.88
CA THR A 303 12.86 -8.58 9.30
C THR A 303 12.69 -7.07 9.42
N VAL A 304 13.75 -6.32 9.79
CA VAL A 304 13.76 -4.85 9.71
C VAL A 304 13.57 -4.39 8.27
N ILE A 305 14.28 -5.01 7.32
CA ILE A 305 14.16 -4.68 5.89
C ILE A 305 12.75 -5.03 5.37
N ALA A 306 12.23 -6.21 5.70
CA ALA A 306 10.87 -6.63 5.36
C ALA A 306 9.83 -5.62 5.88
N SER A 307 9.95 -5.23 7.14
CA SER A 307 9.06 -4.24 7.76
C SER A 307 9.13 -2.88 7.08
N GLN A 308 10.32 -2.41 6.71
CA GLN A 308 10.53 -1.16 5.97
C GLN A 308 9.81 -1.19 4.61
N SER A 309 9.93 -2.30 3.87
CA SER A 309 9.31 -2.46 2.56
C SER A 309 7.78 -2.43 2.64
N ILE A 310 7.19 -3.17 3.58
CA ILE A 310 5.74 -3.19 3.78
C ILE A 310 5.22 -1.80 4.18
N ILE A 311 5.86 -1.11 5.12
CA ILE A 311 5.46 0.24 5.55
C ILE A 311 5.50 1.21 4.35
N THR A 312 6.54 1.13 3.53
CA THR A 312 6.66 1.96 2.31
C THR A 312 5.58 1.60 1.29
N GLY A 313 5.27 0.32 1.12
CA GLY A 313 4.16 -0.17 0.29
C GLY A 313 2.80 0.39 0.74
N VAL A 314 2.54 0.42 2.05
CA VAL A 314 1.32 1.03 2.62
C VAL A 314 1.27 2.54 2.34
N PHE A 315 2.39 3.26 2.41
CA PHE A 315 2.41 4.68 2.03
C PHE A 315 2.10 4.89 0.55
N SER A 316 2.65 4.06 -0.32
CA SER A 316 2.38 4.09 -1.77
C SER A 316 0.91 3.81 -2.08
N LEU A 317 0.33 2.81 -1.43
CA LEU A 317 -1.09 2.48 -1.54
C LEU A 317 -1.98 3.62 -1.02
N ALA A 318 -1.61 4.25 0.10
CA ALA A 318 -2.32 5.40 0.64
C ALA A 318 -2.26 6.61 -0.31
N LYS A 319 -1.11 6.87 -0.95
CA LYS A 319 -0.98 7.90 -1.99
C LYS A 319 -1.94 7.63 -3.15
N GLN A 320 -1.95 6.42 -3.70
CA GLN A 320 -2.87 6.03 -4.77
C GLN A 320 -4.34 6.20 -4.33
N ALA A 321 -4.68 5.81 -3.10
CA ALA A 321 -6.03 5.97 -2.56
C ALA A 321 -6.44 7.46 -2.40
N ILE A 322 -5.51 8.34 -2.02
CA ILE A 322 -5.73 9.80 -1.95
C ILE A 322 -5.95 10.37 -3.36
N GLU A 323 -5.13 9.98 -4.34
CA GLU A 323 -5.23 10.45 -5.72
C GLU A 323 -6.54 10.02 -6.39
N LEU A 324 -7.01 8.80 -6.09
CA LEU A 324 -8.30 8.28 -6.55
C LEU A 324 -9.51 8.80 -5.75
N GLY A 325 -9.29 9.60 -4.70
CA GLY A 325 -10.33 10.20 -3.87
C GLY A 325 -11.01 9.24 -2.90
N TYR A 326 -10.31 8.18 -2.45
CA TYR A 326 -10.78 7.25 -1.42
C TYR A 326 -10.27 7.57 -0.02
N LEU A 327 -9.18 8.32 0.11
CA LEU A 327 -8.67 8.79 1.39
C LEU A 327 -8.58 10.32 1.43
N PRO A 328 -8.67 10.93 2.63
CA PRO A 328 -8.51 12.37 2.78
C PRO A 328 -7.09 12.82 2.39
N PRO A 329 -6.92 14.04 1.89
CA PRO A 329 -5.60 14.61 1.63
C PRO A 329 -4.76 14.60 2.91
N MET A 330 -3.58 14.00 2.82
CA MET A 330 -2.57 13.97 3.87
C MET A 330 -1.27 14.55 3.32
N ARG A 331 -0.47 15.15 4.19
CA ARG A 331 0.84 15.67 3.80
C ARG A 331 1.77 14.51 3.42
N ILE A 332 2.08 14.42 2.14
CA ILE A 332 3.03 13.46 1.57
C ILE A 332 4.38 14.18 1.43
N ARG A 333 5.44 13.57 1.95
CA ARG A 333 6.82 14.03 1.78
C ARG A 333 7.54 13.02 0.90
N TYR A 334 8.11 13.49 -0.20
CA TYR A 334 8.98 12.68 -1.05
C TYR A 334 10.38 12.68 -0.46
N THR A 335 10.98 11.52 -0.32
CA THR A 335 12.28 11.34 0.34
C THR A 335 13.41 11.05 -0.64
N SER A 336 13.12 10.89 -1.96
CA SER A 336 14.10 10.71 -3.02
C SER A 336 13.84 11.64 -4.21
N GLU A 337 14.90 12.19 -4.80
CA GLU A 337 14.82 12.96 -6.05
C GLU A 337 14.80 12.06 -7.29
N HIS A 338 15.20 10.80 -7.15
CA HIS A 338 15.34 9.86 -8.26
C HIS A 338 14.14 8.94 -8.41
N ASN A 339 13.33 8.80 -7.34
CA ASN A 339 12.19 7.89 -7.34
C ASN A 339 10.97 8.50 -6.63
N GLU A 340 9.89 8.70 -7.38
CA GLU A 340 8.59 9.23 -6.90
C GLU A 340 7.90 8.32 -5.87
N GLN A 341 8.31 7.07 -5.79
CA GLN A 341 7.68 6.07 -4.93
C GLN A 341 8.27 6.07 -3.52
N HIS A 342 9.42 6.74 -3.31
CA HIS A 342 9.98 6.94 -1.97
C HIS A 342 9.27 8.08 -1.25
N ILE A 343 8.18 7.73 -0.58
CA ILE A 343 7.30 8.68 0.11
C ILE A 343 7.19 8.39 1.60
N TYR A 344 6.90 9.44 2.36
CA TYR A 344 6.62 9.37 3.79
C TYR A 344 5.31 10.07 4.12
N VAL A 345 4.40 9.36 4.80
CA VAL A 345 3.11 9.88 5.25
C VAL A 345 3.07 9.87 6.77
N GLY A 346 3.43 10.99 7.38
CA GLY A 346 3.69 11.06 8.82
C GLY A 346 2.53 10.61 9.71
N ARG A 347 1.28 11.03 9.41
CA ARG A 347 0.11 10.61 10.19
C ARG A 347 -0.11 9.10 10.13
N LEU A 348 0.02 8.52 8.94
CA LEU A 348 -0.14 7.08 8.75
C LEU A 348 0.97 6.30 9.45
N ASN A 349 2.20 6.80 9.39
CA ASN A 349 3.35 6.20 10.09
C ASN A 349 3.10 6.06 11.60
N TRP A 350 2.61 7.13 12.26
CA TRP A 350 2.31 7.10 13.68
C TRP A 350 1.14 6.16 14.02
N LEU A 351 0.11 6.12 13.19
CA LEU A 351 -1.03 5.21 13.37
C LEU A 351 -0.59 3.75 13.24
N LEU A 352 0.20 3.43 12.21
CA LEU A 352 0.76 2.08 12.02
C LEU A 352 1.67 1.68 13.18
N MET A 353 2.53 2.59 13.64
CA MET A 353 3.42 2.33 14.78
C MET A 353 2.63 1.96 16.05
N ILE A 354 1.64 2.79 16.41
CA ILE A 354 0.82 2.55 17.61
C ILE A 354 0.07 1.23 17.49
N ALA A 355 -0.55 0.96 16.33
CA ALA A 355 -1.28 -0.28 16.08
C ALA A 355 -0.37 -1.50 16.12
N CYS A 356 0.81 -1.44 15.48
CA CYS A 356 1.79 -2.52 15.45
C CYS A 356 2.32 -2.86 16.87
N ILE A 357 2.67 -1.84 17.64
CA ILE A 357 3.13 -2.03 19.02
C ILE A 357 2.01 -2.60 19.91
N ALA A 358 0.77 -2.09 19.77
CA ALA A 358 -0.38 -2.61 20.51
C ALA A 358 -0.63 -4.09 20.19
N VAL A 359 -0.47 -4.49 18.93
CA VAL A 359 -0.59 -5.89 18.49
C VAL A 359 0.50 -6.76 19.10
N VAL A 360 1.76 -6.33 19.10
CA VAL A 360 2.87 -7.08 19.71
C VAL A 360 2.65 -7.28 21.22
N ILE A 361 2.24 -6.21 21.92
CA ILE A 361 1.99 -6.30 23.36
C ILE A 361 0.75 -7.18 23.66
N GLY A 362 -0.29 -7.08 22.82
CA GLY A 362 -1.54 -7.83 23.02
C GLY A 362 -1.41 -9.32 22.77
N PHE A 363 -0.64 -9.74 21.77
CA PHE A 363 -0.47 -11.16 21.42
C PHE A 363 0.73 -11.80 22.11
N GLY A 364 1.84 -11.11 22.26
CA GLY A 364 3.04 -11.53 22.99
C GLY A 364 3.87 -12.64 22.35
N ALA A 365 3.35 -13.35 21.33
CA ALA A 365 4.03 -14.44 20.64
C ALA A 365 3.69 -14.47 19.14
N SER A 366 4.68 -14.84 18.31
CA SER A 366 4.51 -14.92 16.85
C SER A 366 3.48 -15.98 16.44
N GLU A 367 3.37 -17.05 17.21
CA GLU A 367 2.40 -18.13 17.00
C GLU A 367 0.96 -17.63 17.00
N LYS A 368 0.59 -16.79 17.96
CA LYS A 368 -0.75 -16.19 18.04
C LYS A 368 -1.00 -15.18 16.91
N LEU A 369 0.04 -14.44 16.50
CA LEU A 369 -0.04 -13.49 15.40
C LEU A 369 -0.20 -14.19 14.04
N ALA A 370 0.37 -15.37 13.85
CA ALA A 370 0.27 -16.13 12.62
C ALA A 370 -1.18 -16.47 12.25
N SER A 371 -2.03 -16.72 13.26
CA SER A 371 -3.47 -16.96 13.05
C SER A 371 -4.20 -15.71 12.54
N ALA A 372 -3.82 -14.53 13.00
CA ALA A 372 -4.39 -13.25 12.54
C ALA A 372 -3.89 -12.87 11.14
N TYR A 373 -2.60 -13.06 10.88
CA TYR A 373 -1.91 -12.60 9.67
C TYR A 373 -2.48 -13.21 8.39
N GLY A 374 -2.71 -14.52 8.37
CA GLY A 374 -3.17 -15.23 7.16
C GLY A 374 -4.48 -14.72 6.57
N ILE A 375 -5.41 -14.20 7.39
CA ILE A 375 -6.71 -13.71 6.89
C ILE A 375 -6.54 -12.47 6.00
N ALA A 376 -5.74 -11.48 6.42
CA ALA A 376 -5.56 -10.24 5.66
C ALA A 376 -5.03 -10.53 4.25
N VAL A 377 -3.97 -11.33 4.18
CA VAL A 377 -3.31 -11.69 2.93
C VAL A 377 -4.22 -12.55 2.04
N ALA A 378 -4.93 -13.55 2.60
CA ALA A 378 -5.82 -14.41 1.84
C ALA A 378 -6.93 -13.61 1.15
N PHE A 379 -7.58 -12.68 1.83
CA PHE A 379 -8.58 -11.80 1.24
C PHE A 379 -8.00 -10.84 0.19
N ALA A 380 -6.82 -10.29 0.41
CA ALA A 380 -6.13 -9.48 -0.59
C ALA A 380 -5.83 -10.30 -1.85
N MET A 381 -5.42 -11.56 -1.71
CA MET A 381 -5.16 -12.47 -2.82
C MET A 381 -6.44 -12.82 -3.63
N VAL A 382 -7.57 -13.10 -2.95
CA VAL A 382 -8.86 -13.33 -3.61
C VAL A 382 -9.30 -12.11 -4.41
N THR A 383 -9.23 -10.92 -3.81
CA THR A 383 -9.63 -9.67 -4.48
C THR A 383 -8.74 -9.36 -5.68
N THR A 384 -7.43 -9.57 -5.56
CA THR A 384 -6.49 -9.45 -6.69
C THR A 384 -6.85 -10.38 -7.83
N SER A 385 -7.18 -11.64 -7.54
CA SER A 385 -7.58 -12.62 -8.57
C SER A 385 -8.87 -12.23 -9.25
N VAL A 386 -9.90 -11.80 -8.52
CA VAL A 386 -11.17 -11.35 -9.08
C VAL A 386 -10.98 -10.17 -10.03
N LEU A 387 -10.22 -9.17 -9.60
CA LEU A 387 -9.92 -7.98 -10.43
C LEU A 387 -9.06 -8.34 -11.64
N PHE A 388 -8.06 -9.20 -11.45
CA PHE A 388 -7.17 -9.62 -12.53
C PHE A 388 -7.93 -10.41 -13.61
N ILE A 389 -8.81 -11.35 -13.22
CA ILE A 389 -9.65 -12.10 -14.16
C ILE A 389 -10.55 -11.15 -14.97
N ALA A 390 -11.15 -10.16 -14.31
CA ALA A 390 -11.95 -9.14 -14.98
C ALA A 390 -11.11 -8.33 -15.99
N GLN A 391 -9.86 -8.01 -15.65
CA GLN A 391 -8.92 -7.29 -16.52
C GLN A 391 -8.49 -8.12 -17.73
N VAL A 392 -8.16 -9.39 -17.53
CA VAL A 392 -7.81 -10.32 -18.64
C VAL A 392 -8.98 -10.46 -19.61
N ARG A 393 -10.19 -10.65 -19.08
CA ARG A 393 -11.41 -10.75 -19.91
C ARG A 393 -11.66 -9.48 -20.73
N ARG A 394 -11.36 -8.31 -20.16
CA ARG A 394 -11.61 -7.01 -20.80
C ARG A 394 -10.56 -6.64 -21.85
N SER A 395 -9.27 -6.89 -21.55
CA SER A 395 -8.18 -6.25 -22.29
C SER A 395 -7.23 -7.19 -23.02
N TRP A 396 -7.18 -8.49 -22.66
CA TRP A 396 -6.16 -9.39 -23.23
C TRP A 396 -6.66 -10.22 -24.43
N GLY A 397 -7.95 -10.19 -24.73
CA GLY A 397 -8.52 -10.92 -25.88
C GLY A 397 -8.41 -12.45 -25.80
N TRP A 398 -8.18 -13.00 -24.60
CA TRP A 398 -8.10 -14.45 -24.42
C TRP A 398 -9.45 -15.11 -24.69
N PRO A 399 -9.47 -16.32 -25.31
CA PRO A 399 -10.70 -17.05 -25.53
C PRO A 399 -11.37 -17.40 -24.20
N ALA A 400 -12.71 -17.33 -24.16
CA ALA A 400 -13.48 -17.54 -22.94
C ALA A 400 -13.13 -18.85 -22.18
N PRO A 401 -12.90 -20.01 -22.81
CA PRO A 401 -12.48 -21.21 -22.09
C PRO A 401 -11.16 -21.07 -21.35
N ALA A 402 -10.18 -20.38 -21.94
CA ALA A 402 -8.88 -20.15 -21.28
C ALA A 402 -9.02 -19.22 -20.05
N VAL A 403 -9.83 -18.16 -20.16
CA VAL A 403 -10.15 -17.28 -19.02
C VAL A 403 -10.87 -18.05 -17.92
N TRP A 404 -11.83 -18.93 -18.28
CA TRP A 404 -12.54 -19.76 -17.31
C TRP A 404 -11.61 -20.76 -16.61
N LEU A 405 -10.74 -21.45 -17.36
CA LEU A 405 -9.77 -22.38 -16.78
C LEU A 405 -8.85 -21.66 -15.79
N MET A 406 -8.29 -20.52 -16.20
CA MET A 406 -7.46 -19.68 -15.34
C MET A 406 -8.22 -19.22 -14.09
N ALA A 407 -9.46 -18.76 -14.25
CA ALA A 407 -10.31 -18.30 -13.15
C ALA A 407 -10.59 -19.43 -12.15
N VAL A 408 -10.95 -20.63 -12.63
CA VAL A 408 -11.19 -21.79 -11.77
C VAL A 408 -9.93 -22.14 -10.99
N LEU A 409 -8.77 -22.23 -11.65
CA LEU A 409 -7.51 -22.56 -10.97
C LEU A 409 -7.15 -21.53 -9.90
N MET A 410 -7.13 -20.24 -10.24
CA MET A 410 -6.77 -19.17 -9.31
C MET A 410 -7.74 -19.07 -8.13
N LEU A 411 -9.05 -19.06 -8.42
CA LEU A 411 -10.06 -18.89 -7.38
C LEU A 411 -10.18 -20.12 -6.48
N THR A 412 -9.99 -21.35 -7.00
CA THR A 412 -9.99 -22.55 -6.17
C THR A 412 -8.87 -22.49 -5.13
N VAL A 413 -7.65 -22.13 -5.55
CA VAL A 413 -6.50 -22.00 -4.64
C VAL A 413 -6.75 -20.89 -3.62
N ASP A 414 -7.16 -19.70 -4.07
CA ASP A 414 -7.36 -18.57 -3.18
C ASP A 414 -8.51 -18.77 -2.19
N PHE A 415 -9.64 -19.32 -2.64
CA PHE A 415 -10.77 -19.62 -1.74
C PHE A 415 -10.46 -20.76 -0.78
N SER A 416 -9.65 -21.75 -1.18
CA SER A 416 -9.18 -22.78 -0.25
C SER A 416 -8.37 -22.17 0.88
N PHE A 417 -7.45 -21.25 0.57
CA PHE A 417 -6.68 -20.52 1.59
C PHE A 417 -7.54 -19.57 2.41
N ALA A 418 -8.46 -18.82 1.78
CA ALA A 418 -9.34 -17.91 2.50
C ALA A 418 -10.25 -18.67 3.48
N SER A 419 -10.85 -19.79 3.04
CA SER A 419 -11.68 -20.63 3.90
C SER A 419 -10.88 -21.27 5.05
N ALA A 420 -9.66 -21.72 4.75
CA ALA A 420 -8.75 -22.28 5.74
C ALA A 420 -8.36 -21.25 6.82
N ASN A 421 -8.07 -20.02 6.44
CA ASN A 421 -7.73 -18.98 7.41
C ASN A 421 -8.95 -18.47 8.20
N LEU A 422 -10.16 -18.52 7.63
CA LEU A 422 -11.39 -18.17 8.36
C LEU A 422 -11.67 -19.08 9.55
N THR A 423 -11.16 -20.33 9.58
CA THR A 423 -11.30 -21.21 10.75
C THR A 423 -10.59 -20.65 12.00
N LYS A 424 -9.60 -19.75 11.80
CA LYS A 424 -8.82 -19.13 12.86
C LYS A 424 -9.39 -17.78 13.34
N LEU A 425 -10.67 -17.50 13.01
CA LEU A 425 -11.31 -16.21 13.31
C LEU A 425 -11.29 -15.90 14.81
N GLU A 426 -11.59 -16.90 15.67
CA GLU A 426 -11.64 -16.76 17.13
C GLU A 426 -10.24 -16.64 17.74
N GLU A 427 -9.22 -17.20 17.10
CA GLU A 427 -7.84 -17.22 17.58
C GLU A 427 -7.06 -15.91 17.27
N GLY A 428 -7.75 -14.86 16.82
CA GLY A 428 -7.14 -13.55 16.50
C GLY A 428 -7.44 -13.05 15.09
N GLY A 429 -8.03 -13.87 14.21
CA GLY A 429 -8.39 -13.49 12.84
C GLY A 429 -9.44 -12.39 12.73
N TRP A 430 -10.16 -12.08 13.80
CA TRP A 430 -11.08 -10.94 13.88
C TRP A 430 -10.35 -9.59 13.76
N LEU A 431 -9.08 -9.52 14.18
CA LEU A 431 -8.32 -8.26 14.23
C LEU A 431 -8.11 -7.65 12.83
N PRO A 432 -7.55 -8.35 11.82
CA PRO A 432 -7.39 -7.80 10.47
C PRO A 432 -8.72 -7.42 9.84
N LEU A 433 -9.80 -8.17 10.09
CA LEU A 433 -11.14 -7.83 9.59
C LEU A 433 -11.66 -6.53 10.22
N THR A 434 -11.41 -6.32 11.51
CA THR A 434 -11.78 -5.09 12.20
C THR A 434 -11.00 -3.89 11.66
N ILE A 435 -9.68 -4.02 11.51
CA ILE A 435 -8.82 -2.97 10.93
C ILE A 435 -9.28 -2.64 9.51
N ALA A 436 -9.49 -3.65 8.67
CA ALA A 436 -9.99 -3.45 7.32
C ALA A 436 -11.39 -2.82 7.29
N GLY A 437 -12.29 -3.22 8.18
CA GLY A 437 -13.62 -2.63 8.34
C GLY A 437 -13.56 -1.12 8.66
N ILE A 438 -12.66 -0.72 9.55
CA ILE A 438 -12.42 0.69 9.88
C ILE A 438 -11.89 1.44 8.64
N ILE A 439 -10.91 0.87 7.94
CA ILE A 439 -10.32 1.47 6.74
C ILE A 439 -11.38 1.61 5.63
N ILE A 440 -12.20 0.58 5.40
CA ILE A 440 -13.31 0.61 4.43
C ILE A 440 -14.31 1.72 4.82
N LEU A 441 -14.67 1.82 6.10
CA LEU A 441 -15.55 2.88 6.58
C LEU A 441 -14.97 4.26 6.27
N VAL A 442 -13.68 4.47 6.51
CA VAL A 442 -12.98 5.73 6.16
C VAL A 442 -13.02 5.97 4.64
N MET A 443 -12.68 4.96 3.83
CA MET A 443 -12.66 5.09 2.36
C MET A 443 -14.04 5.39 1.78
N VAL A 444 -15.07 4.67 2.21
CA VAL A 444 -16.46 4.86 1.76
C VAL A 444 -17.00 6.21 2.22
N SER A 445 -16.72 6.59 3.48
CA SER A 445 -17.15 7.88 4.03
C SER A 445 -16.53 9.05 3.28
N TRP A 446 -15.22 8.97 3.00
CA TRP A 446 -14.52 10.01 2.25
C TRP A 446 -15.06 10.12 0.82
N ARG A 447 -15.21 9.00 0.10
CA ARG A 447 -15.71 8.98 -1.28
C ARG A 447 -17.12 9.55 -1.40
N ARG A 448 -18.05 9.07 -0.56
CA ARG A 448 -19.45 9.56 -0.57
C ARG A 448 -19.55 11.02 -0.17
N GLY A 449 -18.75 11.43 0.82
CA GLY A 449 -18.69 12.83 1.22
C GLY A 449 -18.18 13.74 0.10
N LEU A 450 -17.13 13.32 -0.59
CA LEU A 450 -16.57 14.06 -1.73
C LEU A 450 -17.60 14.17 -2.89
N GLU A 451 -18.33 13.09 -3.17
CA GLU A 451 -19.41 13.11 -4.18
C GLU A 451 -20.54 14.08 -3.81
N ALA A 452 -20.93 14.12 -2.53
CA ALA A 452 -21.92 15.08 -2.03
C ALA A 452 -21.43 16.53 -2.14
N VAL A 453 -20.16 16.79 -1.81
CA VAL A 453 -19.53 18.11 -1.99
C VAL A 453 -19.56 18.53 -3.45
N VAL A 454 -19.13 17.67 -4.36
CA VAL A 454 -19.10 17.97 -5.80
C VAL A 454 -20.50 18.20 -6.34
N ALA A 455 -21.48 17.35 -5.97
CA ALA A 455 -22.88 17.52 -6.39
C ALA A 455 -23.47 18.85 -5.94
N GLN A 456 -23.08 19.32 -4.75
CA GLN A 456 -23.56 20.59 -4.23
C GLN A 456 -22.83 21.79 -4.82
N GLN A 457 -21.52 21.66 -5.12
CA GLN A 457 -20.76 22.70 -5.82
C GLN A 457 -21.34 23.04 -7.19
N VAL A 458 -21.76 22.03 -7.97
CA VAL A 458 -22.40 22.21 -9.27
C VAL A 458 -23.63 23.14 -9.20
N ARG A 459 -24.34 23.17 -8.06
CA ARG A 459 -25.50 24.06 -7.87
C ARG A 459 -25.12 25.53 -7.68
N PHE A 460 -23.88 25.81 -7.28
CA PHE A 460 -23.36 27.15 -7.01
C PHE A 460 -22.39 27.65 -8.07
N THR A 461 -22.14 26.87 -9.12
CA THR A 461 -21.17 27.20 -10.18
C THR A 461 -21.83 27.15 -11.54
N GLU A 462 -21.38 28.01 -12.42
CA GLU A 462 -21.76 28.05 -13.84
C GLU A 462 -20.48 28.00 -14.70
N PRO A 463 -20.58 27.74 -16.01
CA PRO A 463 -19.45 27.89 -16.91
C PRO A 463 -18.84 29.28 -16.79
N LEU A 464 -17.51 29.36 -16.78
CA LEU A 464 -16.81 30.63 -16.58
C LEU A 464 -17.15 31.65 -17.69
N ASP A 465 -17.35 31.19 -18.92
CA ASP A 465 -17.74 32.06 -20.06
C ASP A 465 -19.14 32.64 -19.83
N ALA A 466 -20.07 31.88 -19.31
CA ALA A 466 -21.39 32.36 -18.94
C ALA A 466 -21.32 33.39 -17.81
N PHE A 467 -20.49 33.13 -16.79
CA PHE A 467 -20.25 34.06 -15.69
C PHE A 467 -19.64 35.38 -16.18
N MET A 468 -18.65 35.34 -17.07
CA MET A 468 -18.04 36.53 -17.65
C MET A 468 -18.98 37.33 -18.54
N GLY A 469 -19.90 36.65 -19.24
CA GLY A 469 -20.88 37.27 -20.16
C GLY A 469 -22.09 37.91 -19.49
N ARG A 470 -22.23 37.87 -18.16
CA ARG A 470 -23.34 38.52 -17.44
C ARG A 470 -23.32 40.04 -17.60
N LYS A 471 -24.32 40.59 -18.30
CA LYS A 471 -24.46 42.03 -18.54
C LYS A 471 -25.07 42.82 -17.42
N ASP A 472 -25.88 42.17 -16.58
CA ASP A 472 -26.66 42.83 -15.52
C ASP A 472 -25.93 42.81 -14.17
N ARG A 473 -24.89 43.64 -14.09
CA ARG A 473 -24.11 43.88 -12.87
C ARG A 473 -24.07 45.34 -12.46
N SER A 474 -25.10 46.10 -12.83
CA SER A 474 -25.17 47.52 -12.56
C SER A 474 -25.26 47.87 -11.06
N SER A 475 -25.62 46.88 -10.22
CA SER A 475 -25.68 47.03 -8.76
C SER A 475 -24.46 46.51 -8.01
N ASP A 476 -23.45 46.01 -8.71
CA ASP A 476 -22.26 45.47 -8.08
C ASP A 476 -21.33 46.59 -7.60
N VAL A 477 -20.74 46.41 -6.42
CA VAL A 477 -19.71 47.32 -5.88
C VAL A 477 -18.38 47.01 -6.50
N ASP A 478 -17.79 47.97 -7.20
CA ASP A 478 -16.47 47.83 -7.80
C ASP A 478 -15.38 47.89 -6.71
N SER A 479 -14.59 46.85 -6.61
CA SER A 479 -13.41 46.80 -5.76
C SER A 479 -12.17 47.07 -6.61
N PRO A 480 -11.38 48.10 -6.28
CA PRO A 480 -10.15 48.42 -7.04
C PRO A 480 -9.01 47.43 -6.74
N ARG A 481 -9.33 46.26 -6.16
CA ARG A 481 -8.35 45.25 -5.78
C ARG A 481 -8.32 44.09 -6.76
N THR A 482 -7.14 43.52 -6.92
CA THR A 482 -6.97 42.22 -7.59
C THR A 482 -7.28 41.09 -6.62
N ALA A 483 -8.13 40.15 -7.03
CA ALA A 483 -8.43 38.96 -6.28
C ALA A 483 -7.90 37.70 -6.99
N ILE A 484 -7.26 36.81 -6.23
CA ILE A 484 -6.67 35.55 -6.69
C ILE A 484 -7.53 34.40 -6.16
N PHE A 485 -8.22 33.70 -7.05
CA PHE A 485 -9.10 32.59 -6.73
C PHE A 485 -8.41 31.27 -7.02
N LEU A 486 -8.14 30.46 -6.00
CA LEU A 486 -7.68 29.08 -6.21
C LEU A 486 -8.86 28.21 -6.63
N SER A 487 -8.69 27.49 -7.72
CA SER A 487 -9.70 26.60 -8.29
C SER A 487 -9.07 25.31 -8.77
N ARG A 488 -9.86 24.23 -8.78
CA ARG A 488 -9.50 23.04 -9.52
C ARG A 488 -9.51 23.36 -11.01
N ALA A 489 -8.60 22.75 -11.78
CA ALA A 489 -8.57 22.94 -13.22
C ALA A 489 -9.94 22.59 -13.84
N GLY A 490 -10.48 23.50 -14.64
CA GLY A 490 -11.75 23.29 -15.31
C GLY A 490 -12.32 24.56 -15.93
N ALA A 491 -13.40 24.41 -16.69
CA ALA A 491 -14.12 25.50 -17.34
C ALA A 491 -15.18 26.16 -16.44
N MET A 492 -15.31 25.69 -15.19
CA MET A 492 -16.31 26.20 -14.26
C MET A 492 -15.78 27.38 -13.43
N THR A 493 -16.68 28.27 -13.05
CA THR A 493 -16.38 29.39 -12.17
C THR A 493 -15.96 28.91 -10.78
N PRO A 494 -14.88 29.45 -10.17
CA PRO A 494 -14.56 29.13 -8.78
C PRO A 494 -15.73 29.41 -7.84
N VAL A 495 -16.08 28.46 -6.95
CA VAL A 495 -17.22 28.61 -6.01
C VAL A 495 -17.10 29.89 -5.20
N ALA A 496 -15.90 30.21 -4.73
CA ALA A 496 -15.65 31.43 -3.96
C ALA A 496 -15.98 32.70 -4.76
N LEU A 497 -15.59 32.74 -6.05
CA LEU A 497 -15.90 33.87 -6.94
C LEU A 497 -17.41 33.99 -7.18
N SER A 498 -18.08 32.88 -7.49
CA SER A 498 -19.54 32.86 -7.70
C SER A 498 -20.30 33.33 -6.46
N ARG A 499 -19.90 32.86 -5.26
CA ARG A 499 -20.56 33.25 -3.99
C ARG A 499 -20.27 34.69 -3.62
N MET A 500 -19.09 35.23 -3.85
CA MET A 500 -18.81 36.66 -3.62
C MET A 500 -19.62 37.53 -4.53
N ALA A 501 -19.73 37.20 -5.81
CA ALA A 501 -20.55 37.95 -6.74
C ALA A 501 -22.03 37.90 -6.41
N GLU A 502 -22.54 36.73 -5.96
CA GLU A 502 -23.95 36.54 -5.61
C GLU A 502 -24.33 37.22 -4.29
N LEU A 503 -23.56 37.01 -3.20
CA LEU A 503 -23.93 37.42 -1.85
C LEU A 503 -23.45 38.82 -1.51
N LEU A 504 -22.25 39.21 -1.91
CA LEU A 504 -21.65 40.49 -1.57
C LEU A 504 -21.76 41.50 -2.72
N LYS A 505 -22.19 41.04 -3.90
CA LYS A 505 -22.28 41.87 -5.11
C LYS A 505 -20.99 42.66 -5.40
N VAL A 506 -19.83 42.03 -5.16
CA VAL A 506 -18.54 42.64 -5.37
C VAL A 506 -17.98 42.22 -6.74
N ARG A 507 -17.53 43.20 -7.50
CA ARG A 507 -16.78 43.03 -8.73
C ARG A 507 -15.33 43.47 -8.49
N PHE A 508 -14.38 42.59 -8.76
CA PHE A 508 -12.96 42.92 -8.68
C PHE A 508 -12.47 43.55 -9.98
N GLU A 509 -11.57 44.49 -9.88
CA GLU A 509 -10.91 45.08 -11.05
C GLU A 509 -10.22 44.01 -11.88
N LYS A 510 -9.49 43.08 -11.19
CA LYS A 510 -8.93 41.89 -11.81
C LYS A 510 -9.21 40.66 -10.97
N ALA A 511 -9.73 39.62 -11.61
CA ALA A 511 -9.92 38.30 -11.04
C ALA A 511 -8.97 37.29 -11.67
N ILE A 512 -8.04 36.77 -10.88
CA ILE A 512 -7.04 35.81 -11.32
C ILE A 512 -7.44 34.42 -10.83
N ILE A 513 -7.70 33.51 -11.77
CA ILE A 513 -8.08 32.12 -11.47
C ILE A 513 -6.83 31.26 -11.55
N VAL A 514 -6.39 30.73 -10.41
CA VAL A 514 -5.17 29.94 -10.28
C VAL A 514 -5.50 28.47 -10.15
N SER A 515 -4.96 27.64 -11.03
CA SER A 515 -5.00 26.18 -10.94
C SER A 515 -3.60 25.64 -10.67
N VAL A 516 -3.48 24.69 -9.71
CA VAL A 516 -2.20 24.08 -9.34
C VAL A 516 -2.15 22.64 -9.83
N TRP A 517 -1.09 22.29 -10.54
CA TRP A 517 -0.84 20.97 -11.09
C TRP A 517 0.47 20.39 -10.55
N ILE A 518 0.48 19.12 -10.22
CA ILE A 518 1.69 18.38 -9.87
C ILE A 518 2.11 17.56 -11.08
N ALA A 519 3.31 17.81 -11.59
CA ALA A 519 3.89 17.08 -12.71
C ALA A 519 4.56 15.79 -12.23
N ALA A 520 4.54 14.76 -13.07
CA ALA A 520 5.22 13.48 -12.82
C ALA A 520 6.76 13.57 -13.00
N ARG A 521 7.37 14.68 -12.61
CA ARG A 521 8.83 14.91 -12.60
C ARG A 521 9.24 15.59 -11.30
N PRO A 522 10.45 15.31 -10.76
CA PRO A 522 10.86 15.80 -9.43
C PRO A 522 10.81 17.32 -9.33
N ARG A 523 11.31 18.00 -10.35
CA ARG A 523 11.37 19.48 -10.40
C ARG A 523 10.91 19.98 -11.77
N VAL A 524 10.15 21.04 -11.75
CA VAL A 524 9.76 21.82 -12.94
C VAL A 524 10.66 23.06 -12.99
N SER A 525 11.22 23.36 -14.16
CA SER A 525 12.02 24.57 -14.40
C SER A 525 11.20 25.83 -14.14
N VAL A 526 11.84 26.93 -13.75
CA VAL A 526 11.15 28.19 -13.43
C VAL A 526 10.29 28.67 -14.60
N GLU A 527 10.80 28.49 -15.82
CA GLU A 527 10.15 28.91 -17.08
C GLU A 527 8.86 28.13 -17.37
N ASP A 528 8.81 26.84 -17.01
CA ASP A 528 7.66 25.95 -17.25
C ASP A 528 6.63 25.97 -16.12
N ARG A 529 6.94 26.66 -14.98
CA ARG A 529 6.07 26.65 -13.80
C ARG A 529 4.79 27.44 -13.98
N VAL A 530 4.81 28.47 -14.81
CA VAL A 530 3.70 29.41 -14.90
C VAL A 530 3.24 29.53 -16.34
N ARG A 531 1.97 29.20 -16.57
CA ARG A 531 1.31 29.48 -17.84
C ARG A 531 0.17 30.45 -17.58
N VAL A 532 0.25 31.64 -18.17
CA VAL A 532 -0.79 32.68 -18.04
C VAL A 532 -1.60 32.75 -19.33
N THR A 533 -2.91 32.76 -19.18
CA THR A 533 -3.87 32.94 -20.28
C THR A 533 -4.81 34.10 -19.94
N THR A 534 -4.77 35.18 -20.69
CA THR A 534 -5.71 36.28 -20.52
C THR A 534 -7.04 35.86 -21.15
N LEU A 535 -8.13 35.89 -20.40
CA LEU A 535 -9.47 35.55 -20.88
C LEU A 535 -10.19 36.80 -21.40
N ASN A 536 -10.12 37.92 -20.66
CA ASN A 536 -10.57 39.24 -21.02
C ASN A 536 -9.84 40.31 -20.19
N GLU A 537 -10.27 41.56 -20.23
CA GLU A 537 -9.66 42.68 -19.51
C GLU A 537 -9.63 42.48 -17.98
N ASN A 538 -10.64 41.83 -17.42
CA ASN A 538 -10.81 41.64 -15.97
C ASN A 538 -10.44 40.23 -15.48
N PHE A 539 -10.36 39.22 -16.38
CA PHE A 539 -10.13 37.83 -16.03
C PHE A 539 -8.86 37.26 -16.61
N VAL A 540 -8.03 36.69 -15.74
CA VAL A 540 -6.78 36.02 -16.09
C VAL A 540 -6.77 34.61 -15.50
N ARG A 541 -6.43 33.61 -16.30
CA ARG A 541 -6.18 32.25 -15.83
C ARG A 541 -4.69 32.00 -15.71
N VAL A 542 -4.28 31.43 -14.61
CA VAL A 542 -2.89 31.03 -14.36
C VAL A 542 -2.83 29.57 -13.99
N ASP A 543 -2.14 28.78 -14.78
CA ASP A 543 -1.85 27.38 -14.46
C ASP A 543 -0.43 27.31 -13.89
N LEU A 544 -0.33 26.88 -12.62
CA LEU A 544 0.93 26.66 -11.93
C LEU A 544 1.28 25.18 -11.95
N ARG A 545 2.53 24.88 -12.29
CA ARG A 545 3.06 23.51 -12.33
C ARG A 545 4.20 23.36 -11.34
N PHE A 546 4.10 22.38 -10.48
CA PHE A 546 5.15 21.99 -9.54
C PHE A 546 5.60 20.56 -9.80
N GLY A 547 6.87 20.28 -9.63
CA GLY A 547 7.34 18.91 -9.56
C GLY A 547 6.99 18.29 -8.21
N TYR A 548 6.92 16.95 -8.15
CA TYR A 548 6.48 16.27 -6.94
C TYR A 548 7.40 16.50 -5.73
N MET A 549 8.70 16.81 -5.94
CA MET A 549 9.66 17.15 -4.87
C MET A 549 9.63 18.62 -4.47
N GLN A 550 8.91 19.46 -5.21
CA GLN A 550 8.86 20.89 -4.92
C GLN A 550 7.79 21.20 -3.88
N GLN A 551 8.13 22.05 -2.93
CA GLN A 551 7.13 22.61 -2.03
C GLN A 551 6.20 23.52 -2.83
N ILE A 552 4.90 23.32 -2.65
CA ILE A 552 3.89 24.16 -3.29
C ILE A 552 3.83 25.47 -2.51
N ASP A 553 4.34 26.53 -3.10
CA ASP A 553 4.25 27.90 -2.61
C ASP A 553 3.72 28.76 -3.76
N VAL A 554 2.41 28.96 -3.74
CA VAL A 554 1.71 29.69 -4.81
C VAL A 554 2.15 31.16 -4.88
N PRO A 555 2.27 31.90 -3.76
CA PRO A 555 2.69 33.31 -3.80
C PRO A 555 4.07 33.50 -4.42
N SER A 556 5.05 32.69 -4.06
CA SER A 556 6.43 32.83 -4.54
C SER A 556 6.57 32.63 -6.05
N VAL A 557 5.73 31.75 -6.63
CA VAL A 557 5.75 31.43 -8.06
C VAL A 557 4.87 32.38 -8.87
N LEU A 558 3.74 32.78 -8.28
CA LEU A 558 2.76 33.65 -8.93
C LEU A 558 3.21 35.12 -8.94
N GLY A 559 3.84 35.59 -7.87
CA GLY A 559 4.23 37.00 -7.68
C GLY A 559 5.01 37.59 -8.84
N PRO A 560 6.14 37.00 -9.28
CA PRO A 560 6.92 37.49 -10.44
C PRO A 560 6.10 37.57 -11.73
N ALA A 561 5.19 36.60 -11.95
CA ALA A 561 4.35 36.56 -13.14
C ALA A 561 3.27 37.66 -13.15
N LEU A 562 2.81 38.08 -11.98
CA LEU A 562 1.88 39.21 -11.80
C LEU A 562 2.61 40.55 -11.97
N SER A 563 3.78 40.73 -11.32
CA SER A 563 4.59 41.93 -11.42
C SER A 563 4.98 42.25 -12.86
N ALA A 564 5.32 41.22 -13.65
CA ALA A 564 5.62 41.38 -15.09
C ALA A 564 4.42 41.90 -15.92
N ARG A 565 3.21 41.94 -15.35
CA ARG A 565 1.98 42.44 -15.97
C ARG A 565 1.45 43.72 -15.31
N GLY A 566 2.27 44.35 -14.48
CA GLY A 566 1.89 45.57 -13.77
C GLY A 566 0.86 45.35 -12.66
N ILE A 567 0.71 44.11 -12.17
CA ILE A 567 -0.15 43.76 -11.04
C ILE A 567 0.72 43.63 -9.81
N ASP A 568 0.43 44.42 -8.78
CA ASP A 568 1.11 44.31 -7.51
C ASP A 568 0.69 43.03 -6.75
N PRO A 569 1.57 42.05 -6.57
CA PRO A 569 1.24 40.81 -5.90
C PRO A 569 0.98 41.01 -4.39
N ASP A 570 1.52 42.10 -3.79
CA ASP A 570 1.36 42.38 -2.36
C ASP A 570 0.03 43.10 -2.06
N ALA A 571 -0.57 43.78 -3.02
CA ALA A 571 -1.89 44.34 -2.93
C ALA A 571 -3.02 43.31 -3.22
N ALA A 572 -2.67 42.14 -3.81
CA ALA A 572 -3.63 41.13 -4.17
C ALA A 572 -4.16 40.32 -2.97
N VAL A 573 -5.45 40.00 -3.00
CA VAL A 573 -6.13 39.21 -1.96
C VAL A 573 -6.36 37.79 -2.48
N TYR A 574 -5.93 36.78 -1.72
CA TYR A 574 -6.22 35.39 -2.01
C TYR A 574 -7.60 34.99 -1.50
N VAL A 575 -8.38 34.35 -2.34
CA VAL A 575 -9.74 33.91 -1.99
C VAL A 575 -9.88 32.43 -2.25
N ILE A 576 -10.25 31.67 -1.22
CA ILE A 576 -10.46 30.23 -1.32
C ILE A 576 -11.85 29.86 -0.79
N GLY A 577 -12.45 28.84 -1.41
CA GLY A 577 -13.66 28.22 -0.90
C GLY A 577 -13.31 27.21 0.20
N HIS A 578 -14.09 27.21 1.27
CA HIS A 578 -14.01 26.22 2.36
C HIS A 578 -15.36 25.56 2.57
N GLU A 579 -15.42 24.24 2.43
CA GLU A 579 -16.62 23.46 2.65
C GLU A 579 -16.86 23.26 4.15
N ARG A 580 -17.97 23.77 4.66
CA ARG A 580 -18.44 23.47 6.02
C ARG A 580 -19.39 22.29 5.98
N ILE A 581 -18.90 21.12 6.31
CA ILE A 581 -19.70 19.90 6.33
C ILE A 581 -20.65 19.92 7.53
N ILE A 582 -21.94 19.77 7.26
CA ILE A 582 -23.00 19.69 8.26
C ILE A 582 -23.58 18.28 8.20
N PRO A 583 -23.18 17.39 9.14
CA PRO A 583 -23.77 16.07 9.26
C PRO A 583 -25.20 16.17 9.77
N PRO A 584 -26.06 15.13 9.65
CA PRO A 584 -27.35 15.05 10.27
C PRO A 584 -27.24 15.18 11.79
N ASP A 585 -28.28 15.80 12.44
CA ASP A 585 -28.28 15.99 13.90
C ASP A 585 -28.39 14.65 14.66
N GLU A 586 -29.08 13.67 14.07
CA GLU A 586 -29.31 12.36 14.66
C GLU A 586 -28.66 11.25 13.84
N VAL A 587 -28.09 10.23 14.51
CA VAL A 587 -27.51 9.04 13.90
C VAL A 587 -28.53 7.91 13.92
N LEU A 588 -29.41 7.88 12.92
CA LEU A 588 -30.48 6.87 12.81
C LEU A 588 -30.14 5.76 11.81
N ARG A 589 -29.22 6.00 10.88
CA ARG A 589 -28.90 5.09 9.77
C ARG A 589 -27.39 5.01 9.53
N VAL A 590 -26.95 3.94 8.89
CA VAL A 590 -25.55 3.78 8.47
C VAL A 590 -25.05 4.96 7.63
N ARG A 591 -25.93 5.58 6.83
CA ARG A 591 -25.61 6.79 6.07
C ARG A 591 -25.18 7.95 6.96
N ASP A 592 -25.81 8.07 8.13
CA ASP A 592 -25.53 9.16 9.06
C ASP A 592 -24.18 8.97 9.75
N ILE A 593 -23.80 7.71 10.06
CA ILE A 593 -22.45 7.37 10.52
C ILE A 593 -21.41 7.80 9.48
N VAL A 594 -21.64 7.46 8.20
CA VAL A 594 -20.77 7.84 7.07
C VAL A 594 -20.60 9.36 6.98
N ALA A 595 -21.68 10.12 7.16
CA ALA A 595 -21.66 11.58 7.16
C ALA A 595 -20.85 12.17 8.33
N HIS A 596 -20.98 11.62 9.54
CA HIS A 596 -20.21 12.05 10.71
C HIS A 596 -18.73 11.73 10.57
N VAL A 597 -18.39 10.53 10.08
CA VAL A 597 -17.00 10.15 9.80
C VAL A 597 -16.40 11.09 8.75
N PHE A 598 -17.12 11.38 7.66
CA PHE A 598 -16.66 12.35 6.66
C PHE A 598 -16.43 13.74 7.26
N ALA A 599 -17.38 14.24 8.06
CA ALA A 599 -17.25 15.54 8.71
C ALA A 599 -16.04 15.60 9.66
N PHE A 600 -15.76 14.50 10.38
CA PHE A 600 -14.57 14.38 11.22
C PHE A 600 -13.28 14.39 10.36
N LEU A 601 -13.24 13.59 9.30
CA LEU A 601 -12.09 13.51 8.39
C LEU A 601 -11.83 14.86 7.70
N ALA A 602 -12.87 15.53 7.21
CA ALA A 602 -12.75 16.81 6.54
C ALA A 602 -12.20 17.91 7.47
N ARG A 603 -12.63 17.93 8.74
CA ARG A 603 -12.09 18.87 9.74
C ARG A 603 -10.61 18.64 10.07
N ASN A 604 -10.16 17.39 9.95
CA ASN A 604 -8.79 16.98 10.22
C ASN A 604 -7.91 16.87 8.95
N ALA A 605 -8.47 17.12 7.76
CA ALA A 605 -7.70 17.15 6.52
C ALA A 605 -6.76 18.37 6.48
N GLU A 606 -5.74 18.30 5.61
CA GLU A 606 -4.82 19.42 5.41
C GLU A 606 -5.57 20.63 4.83
N ARG A 607 -5.44 21.80 5.47
CA ARG A 607 -6.08 23.03 5.01
C ARG A 607 -5.45 23.53 3.71
N SER A 608 -6.27 24.00 2.79
CA SER A 608 -5.80 24.53 1.50
C SER A 608 -4.85 25.72 1.67
N VAL A 609 -5.03 26.57 2.69
CA VAL A 609 -4.12 27.69 3.00
C VAL A 609 -2.70 27.20 3.26
N ASP A 610 -2.58 26.19 4.12
CA ASP A 610 -1.26 25.64 4.51
C ASP A 610 -0.64 24.82 3.35
N ARG A 611 -1.48 24.09 2.60
CA ARG A 611 -1.06 23.28 1.44
C ARG A 611 -0.45 24.11 0.32
N PHE A 612 -1.02 25.29 0.06
CA PHE A 612 -0.60 26.18 -1.04
C PHE A 612 0.32 27.32 -0.59
N GLY A 613 0.72 27.35 0.69
CA GLY A 613 1.60 28.37 1.25
C GLY A 613 1.01 29.78 1.23
N LEU A 614 -0.31 29.93 1.34
CA LEU A 614 -0.96 31.21 1.19
C LEU A 614 -0.72 32.13 2.41
N PRO A 615 -0.51 33.44 2.22
CA PRO A 615 -0.30 34.41 3.29
C PRO A 615 -1.59 34.61 4.08
N ARG A 616 -1.64 34.14 5.34
CA ARG A 616 -2.87 34.19 6.18
C ARG A 616 -3.45 35.60 6.34
N ALA A 617 -2.60 36.62 6.41
CA ALA A 617 -3.04 38.01 6.55
C ALA A 617 -3.78 38.57 5.31
N ARG A 618 -3.59 37.94 4.14
CA ARG A 618 -4.19 38.37 2.87
C ARG A 618 -5.04 37.27 2.23
N THR A 619 -5.45 36.28 3.02
CA THR A 619 -6.29 35.17 2.53
C THR A 619 -7.68 35.24 3.17
N VAL A 620 -8.70 35.27 2.33
CA VAL A 620 -10.11 35.21 2.71
C VAL A 620 -10.64 33.81 2.42
N GLU A 621 -11.17 33.15 3.46
CA GLU A 621 -11.84 31.86 3.32
C GLU A 621 -13.36 32.07 3.27
N ILE A 622 -13.99 31.65 2.16
CA ILE A 622 -15.43 31.73 2.02
C ILE A 622 -16.03 30.38 2.32
N GLY A 623 -16.63 30.29 3.52
CA GLY A 623 -17.33 29.10 3.96
C GLY A 623 -18.70 28.95 3.26
N TYR A 624 -18.98 27.74 2.76
CA TYR A 624 -20.33 27.40 2.29
C TYR A 624 -20.77 26.06 2.88
N PRO A 625 -22.05 25.95 3.31
CA PRO A 625 -22.53 24.75 3.95
C PRO A 625 -22.76 23.63 2.94
N VAL A 626 -22.30 22.43 3.30
CA VAL A 626 -22.58 21.18 2.58
C VAL A 626 -23.37 20.29 3.53
N LYS A 627 -24.65 20.11 3.28
CA LYS A 627 -25.53 19.20 4.04
C LYS A 627 -25.37 17.78 3.50
N MET A 628 -25.18 16.81 4.40
CA MET A 628 -24.97 15.39 4.08
C MET A 628 -26.25 14.56 4.24
#